data_869cd8720546edc9710a2afaafe05b8f
#
_entry.id   869cd8720546edc9710a2afaafe05b8f
#
_cell.length_a   1.000
_cell.length_b   1.000
_cell.length_c   1.000
_cell.angle_alpha   90.00
_cell.angle_beta   90.00
_cell.angle_gamma   90.00
#
_symmetry.space_group_name_H-M   'P 1'
#
loop_
_entity.id
_entity.type
_entity.pdbx_description
1 polymer ?
#
loop_
_entity_poly.entity_id
_entity_poly.type
_entity_poly.pdbx_seq_one_letter_code
_entity_poly.pdbx_strand_id
1 'polypeptide(L)'
;MARMIVISDPHLSPTHGFFWENWRRTCEAVNRMSPDAVIVSGDLCINGPDSDAEIAFAERALRRLDAPVFAIPGNHDVGDEPPGQEPDQIIDSRRLERWTAVFGCDRFALDLGGWRVLGMNAQLLGSGLAEESGQDAWLDRELSRASQPIMLVLHKPLFLQSSDETEMTASSLNPEPRGRLLRRLRGSPTQVVVSGHLHCHRDVVRDGLRHVWAPSTAFRLHAHVDADAAAIVGILSVELDQGGARVEVIDVPGLVPYDLAELKGHGRYRYLRDMPACPPPM
;
A
#
# COMPACT_ATOMS: atom_id res chain seq x y z
N MET A 1 19.04 16.04 -0.94
CA MET A 1 18.66 14.68 -0.50
C MET A 1 17.47 14.82 0.44
N ALA A 2 16.41 14.07 0.25
CA ALA A 2 15.25 14.02 1.12
C ALA A 2 14.98 12.57 1.51
N ARG A 3 14.46 12.34 2.72
CA ARG A 3 14.13 11.01 3.23
C ARG A 3 12.63 10.83 3.35
N MET A 4 12.13 9.78 2.78
CA MET A 4 10.74 9.34 2.87
C MET A 4 10.68 7.96 3.51
N ILE A 5 9.70 7.73 4.37
CA ILE A 5 9.39 6.38 4.90
C ILE A 5 8.15 5.86 4.20
N VAL A 6 8.19 4.59 3.77
CA VAL A 6 6.98 3.89 3.31
C VAL A 6 6.58 2.86 4.34
N ILE A 7 5.35 2.97 4.81
CA ILE A 7 4.66 2.03 5.69
C ILE A 7 3.61 1.32 4.85
N SER A 8 3.49 0.01 4.98
CA SER A 8 2.48 -0.77 4.26
C SER A 8 1.72 -1.67 5.22
N ASP A 9 0.45 -1.89 4.91
CA ASP A 9 -0.37 -2.94 5.49
C ASP A 9 -0.36 -2.97 7.04
N PRO A 10 -0.66 -1.85 7.73
CA PRO A 10 -0.67 -1.84 9.20
C PRO A 10 -1.91 -2.52 9.80
N HIS A 11 -2.98 -2.74 9.04
CA HIS A 11 -4.20 -3.44 9.44
C HIS A 11 -4.72 -3.06 10.82
N LEU A 12 -5.04 -1.78 10.98
CA LEU A 12 -5.51 -1.19 12.22
C LEU A 12 -7.03 -1.39 12.38
N SER A 13 -7.48 -1.61 13.61
CA SER A 13 -8.90 -1.76 13.90
C SER A 13 -9.23 -1.29 15.33
N PRO A 14 -10.37 -0.64 15.55
CA PRO A 14 -10.83 -0.28 16.89
C PRO A 14 -11.33 -1.48 17.68
N THR A 15 -11.64 -2.58 17.00
CA THR A 15 -12.20 -3.81 17.62
C THR A 15 -11.23 -4.98 17.62
N HIS A 16 -10.23 -4.98 16.74
CA HIS A 16 -9.25 -6.06 16.55
C HIS A 16 -7.83 -5.51 16.57
N GLY A 17 -7.36 -5.12 17.74
CA GLY A 17 -6.09 -4.46 17.97
C GLY A 17 -4.85 -5.37 17.92
N PHE A 18 -4.88 -6.48 17.13
CA PHE A 18 -3.80 -7.48 17.06
C PHE A 18 -2.44 -6.86 16.75
N PHE A 19 -2.43 -5.85 15.87
CA PHE A 19 -1.20 -5.24 15.38
C PHE A 19 -0.93 -3.86 15.97
N TRP A 20 -1.71 -3.44 16.99
CA TRP A 20 -1.58 -2.11 17.59
C TRP A 20 -0.18 -1.85 18.18
N GLU A 21 0.42 -2.87 18.81
CA GLU A 21 1.77 -2.72 19.37
C GLU A 21 2.81 -2.56 18.27
N ASN A 22 2.68 -3.29 17.16
CA ASN A 22 3.54 -3.11 15.99
C ASN A 22 3.40 -1.69 15.43
N TRP A 23 2.16 -1.19 15.31
CA TRP A 23 1.90 0.18 14.88
C TRP A 23 2.55 1.22 15.79
N ARG A 24 2.39 1.08 17.11
CA ARG A 24 2.98 1.98 18.09
C ARG A 24 4.51 2.03 17.95
N ARG A 25 5.17 0.88 17.82
CA ARG A 25 6.62 0.77 17.63
C ARG A 25 7.05 1.36 16.29
N THR A 26 6.27 1.15 15.24
CA THR A 26 6.51 1.75 13.93
C THR A 26 6.50 3.28 14.03
N CYS A 27 5.46 3.87 14.63
CA CYS A 27 5.40 5.33 14.82
C CYS A 27 6.60 5.86 15.60
N GLU A 28 6.96 5.22 16.72
CA GLU A 28 8.12 5.62 17.52
C GLU A 28 9.44 5.56 16.74
N ALA A 29 9.63 4.53 15.92
CA ALA A 29 10.82 4.41 15.08
C ALA A 29 10.85 5.48 13.99
N VAL A 30 9.74 5.68 13.29
CA VAL A 30 9.61 6.67 12.22
C VAL A 30 9.83 8.09 12.74
N ASN A 31 9.22 8.45 13.89
CA ASN A 31 9.39 9.77 14.49
C ASN A 31 10.86 10.03 14.90
N ARG A 32 11.57 9.01 15.41
CA ARG A 32 13.02 9.12 15.69
C ARG A 32 13.86 9.35 14.43
N MET A 33 13.42 8.82 13.28
CA MET A 33 14.12 9.02 12.00
C MET A 33 13.90 10.41 11.40
N SER A 34 12.87 11.13 11.84
CA SER A 34 12.48 12.47 11.39
C SER A 34 12.48 12.60 9.86
N PRO A 35 11.69 11.80 9.13
CA PRO A 35 11.64 11.88 7.67
C PRO A 35 10.94 13.15 7.20
N ASP A 36 11.22 13.55 5.95
CA ASP A 36 10.54 14.67 5.31
C ASP A 36 9.09 14.35 4.94
N ALA A 37 8.77 13.07 4.73
CA ALA A 37 7.41 12.59 4.47
C ALA A 37 7.25 11.11 4.87
N VAL A 38 6.02 10.72 5.17
CA VAL A 38 5.60 9.32 5.33
C VAL A 38 4.55 8.99 4.30
N ILE A 39 4.74 7.89 3.57
CA ILE A 39 3.75 7.32 2.66
C ILE A 39 3.16 6.07 3.29
N VAL A 40 1.83 5.96 3.29
CA VAL A 40 1.15 4.72 3.68
C VAL A 40 0.52 4.11 2.43
N SER A 41 1.02 2.93 2.03
CA SER A 41 0.72 2.32 0.73
C SER A 41 -0.48 1.36 0.76
N GLY A 42 -1.46 1.63 1.62
CA GLY A 42 -2.74 0.91 1.67
C GLY A 42 -2.85 -0.11 2.80
N ASP A 43 -4.03 -0.71 2.88
CA ASP A 43 -4.46 -1.67 3.90
C ASP A 43 -4.24 -1.14 5.33
N LEU A 44 -4.73 0.10 5.54
CA LEU A 44 -4.70 0.74 6.85
C LEU A 44 -5.63 0.04 7.83
N CYS A 45 -6.75 -0.48 7.32
CA CYS A 45 -7.83 -1.10 8.09
C CYS A 45 -7.80 -2.63 8.01
N ILE A 46 -8.49 -3.30 8.94
CA ILE A 46 -8.84 -4.73 8.81
C ILE A 46 -10.12 -4.88 7.97
N ASN A 47 -11.12 -3.99 8.14
CA ASN A 47 -12.42 -4.09 7.51
C ASN A 47 -13.02 -2.72 7.14
N GLY A 48 -12.25 -1.84 6.54
CA GLY A 48 -12.68 -0.53 6.06
C GLY A 48 -13.84 -0.56 5.07
N PRO A 49 -13.94 -1.53 4.12
CA PRO A 49 -15.05 -1.58 3.16
C PRO A 49 -16.43 -1.61 3.80
N ASP A 50 -16.57 -2.14 5.02
CA ASP A 50 -17.86 -2.30 5.70
C ASP A 50 -17.99 -1.45 6.97
N SER A 51 -16.94 -0.70 7.37
CA SER A 51 -16.91 -0.01 8.65
C SER A 51 -16.30 1.40 8.59
N ASP A 52 -17.15 2.42 8.73
CA ASP A 52 -16.70 3.81 8.87
C ASP A 52 -15.82 4.00 10.13
N ALA A 53 -16.08 3.22 11.18
CA ALA A 53 -15.30 3.29 12.41
C ALA A 53 -13.85 2.83 12.22
N GLU A 54 -13.61 1.87 11.33
CA GLU A 54 -12.26 1.41 10.98
C GLU A 54 -11.48 2.51 10.27
N ILE A 55 -12.06 3.14 9.23
CA ILE A 55 -11.43 4.22 8.47
C ILE A 55 -11.11 5.41 9.39
N ALA A 56 -12.07 5.81 10.23
CA ALA A 56 -11.87 6.88 11.19
C ALA A 56 -10.83 6.54 12.27
N PHE A 57 -10.73 5.27 12.67
CA PHE A 57 -9.71 4.82 13.60
C PHE A 57 -8.31 4.87 12.98
N ALA A 58 -8.18 4.37 11.76
CA ALA A 58 -6.92 4.38 11.02
C ALA A 58 -6.39 5.82 10.85
N GLU A 59 -7.26 6.75 10.43
CA GLU A 59 -6.86 8.17 10.29
C GLU A 59 -6.37 8.75 11.62
N ARG A 60 -7.08 8.51 12.73
CA ARG A 60 -6.62 8.97 14.06
C ARG A 60 -5.29 8.34 14.46
N ALA A 61 -5.07 7.08 14.10
CA ALA A 61 -3.81 6.39 14.39
C ALA A 61 -2.64 7.00 13.62
N LEU A 62 -2.85 7.46 12.39
CA LEU A 62 -1.81 8.16 11.59
C LEU A 62 -1.33 9.46 12.23
N ARG A 63 -2.16 10.14 13.04
CA ARG A 63 -1.78 11.36 13.76
C ARG A 63 -0.68 11.16 14.83
N ARG A 64 -0.26 9.91 15.07
CA ARG A 64 0.92 9.59 15.91
C ARG A 64 2.24 9.81 15.18
N LEU A 65 2.21 10.02 13.88
CA LEU A 65 3.38 10.35 13.06
C LEU A 65 3.58 11.86 13.02
N ASP A 66 4.80 12.31 13.31
CA ASP A 66 5.14 13.74 13.39
C ASP A 66 5.35 14.38 12.00
N ALA A 67 5.78 13.58 11.02
CA ALA A 67 6.01 14.03 9.66
C ALA A 67 4.71 14.11 8.85
N PRO A 68 4.65 14.88 7.75
CA PRO A 68 3.53 14.88 6.82
C PRO A 68 3.24 13.47 6.29
N VAL A 69 1.98 13.03 6.37
CA VAL A 69 1.54 11.70 5.94
C VAL A 69 0.71 11.80 4.67
N PHE A 70 1.02 10.93 3.70
CA PHE A 70 0.26 10.74 2.46
C PHE A 70 -0.17 9.29 2.38
N ALA A 71 -1.47 9.02 2.24
CA ALA A 71 -2.00 7.67 2.21
C ALA A 71 -2.76 7.41 0.92
N ILE A 72 -2.67 6.19 0.43
CA ILE A 72 -3.56 5.62 -0.60
C ILE A 72 -4.29 4.43 0.00
N PRO A 73 -5.51 4.11 -0.47
CA PRO A 73 -6.23 2.95 0.03
C PRO A 73 -5.71 1.64 -0.57
N GLY A 74 -5.87 0.57 0.22
CA GLY A 74 -5.77 -0.82 -0.23
C GLY A 74 -7.15 -1.49 -0.28
N ASN A 75 -7.17 -2.80 -0.55
CA ASN A 75 -8.42 -3.55 -0.65
C ASN A 75 -9.13 -3.69 0.71
N HIS A 76 -8.40 -3.73 1.81
CA HIS A 76 -8.97 -3.71 3.15
C HIS A 76 -9.49 -2.34 3.60
N ASP A 77 -9.31 -1.29 2.78
CA ASP A 77 -9.81 0.05 3.05
C ASP A 77 -11.07 0.37 2.25
N VAL A 78 -11.10 0.04 0.94
CA VAL A 78 -12.17 0.46 0.00
C VAL A 78 -12.78 -0.69 -0.79
N GLY A 79 -12.32 -1.92 -0.59
CA GLY A 79 -12.70 -3.09 -1.37
C GLY A 79 -11.77 -3.35 -2.54
N ASP A 80 -11.88 -4.54 -3.11
CA ASP A 80 -11.00 -5.04 -4.15
C ASP A 80 -11.51 -4.71 -5.57
N GLU A 81 -10.62 -4.58 -6.56
CA GLU A 81 -11.04 -4.50 -7.95
C GLU A 81 -11.69 -5.81 -8.40
N PRO A 82 -12.70 -5.78 -9.31
CA PRO A 82 -13.33 -6.99 -9.80
C PRO A 82 -12.34 -7.94 -10.53
N PRO A 83 -12.46 -9.28 -10.37
CA PRO A 83 -13.48 -10.02 -9.64
C PRO A 83 -13.27 -10.07 -8.13
N GLY A 84 -12.14 -9.60 -7.61
CA GLY A 84 -11.80 -9.53 -6.20
C GLY A 84 -11.57 -10.88 -5.51
N GLN A 85 -10.90 -10.85 -4.37
CA GLN A 85 -10.73 -12.02 -3.50
C GLN A 85 -11.98 -12.30 -2.68
N GLU A 86 -12.69 -11.25 -2.29
CA GLU A 86 -13.92 -11.29 -1.51
C GLU A 86 -15.06 -10.66 -2.31
N PRO A 87 -15.95 -11.47 -2.91
CA PRO A 87 -17.01 -10.96 -3.80
C PRO A 87 -17.98 -9.96 -3.13
N ASP A 88 -18.11 -9.99 -1.82
CA ASP A 88 -18.92 -9.07 -1.02
C ASP A 88 -18.17 -7.77 -0.66
N GLN A 89 -16.88 -7.68 -0.95
CA GLN A 89 -16.04 -6.50 -0.73
C GLN A 89 -15.37 -5.98 -2.01
N ILE A 90 -16.12 -5.94 -3.11
CA ILE A 90 -15.69 -5.27 -4.33
C ILE A 90 -15.78 -3.76 -4.14
N ILE A 91 -14.81 -3.02 -4.68
CA ILE A 91 -14.83 -1.55 -4.64
C ILE A 91 -16.10 -1.00 -5.29
N ASP A 92 -16.70 0.00 -4.67
CA ASP A 92 -17.80 0.78 -5.20
C ASP A 92 -17.66 2.26 -4.81
N SER A 93 -18.46 3.13 -5.45
CA SER A 93 -18.40 4.59 -5.18
C SER A 93 -18.71 4.93 -3.73
N ARG A 94 -19.58 4.18 -3.03
CA ARG A 94 -19.90 4.42 -1.63
C ARG A 94 -18.71 4.11 -0.71
N ARG A 95 -17.99 3.03 -0.96
CA ARG A 95 -16.77 2.68 -0.22
C ARG A 95 -15.68 3.70 -0.45
N LEU A 96 -15.54 4.17 -1.68
CA LEU A 96 -14.61 5.23 -2.01
C LEU A 96 -14.99 6.57 -1.36
N GLU A 97 -16.28 6.92 -1.33
CA GLU A 97 -16.78 8.11 -0.63
C GLU A 97 -16.48 8.09 0.87
N ARG A 98 -16.60 6.93 1.53
CA ARG A 98 -16.21 6.78 2.95
C ARG A 98 -14.74 7.11 3.18
N TRP A 99 -13.86 6.59 2.32
CA TRP A 99 -12.44 6.90 2.38
C TRP A 99 -12.19 8.40 2.17
N THR A 100 -12.72 8.97 1.09
CA THR A 100 -12.48 10.38 0.75
C THR A 100 -13.09 11.36 1.75
N ALA A 101 -14.18 10.98 2.42
CA ALA A 101 -14.75 11.79 3.51
C ALA A 101 -13.80 11.94 4.70
N VAL A 102 -12.89 11.00 4.93
CA VAL A 102 -11.94 10.99 6.05
C VAL A 102 -10.55 11.45 5.62
N PHE A 103 -10.04 10.93 4.49
CA PHE A 103 -8.69 11.20 3.99
C PHE A 103 -8.63 12.33 2.96
N GLY A 104 -9.76 12.83 2.48
CA GLY A 104 -9.86 13.92 1.50
C GLY A 104 -9.64 13.47 0.06
N CYS A 105 -8.74 12.53 -0.19
CA CYS A 105 -8.45 11.98 -1.53
C CYS A 105 -7.95 10.54 -1.43
N ASP A 106 -7.98 9.84 -2.56
CA ASP A 106 -7.50 8.46 -2.70
C ASP A 106 -6.16 8.36 -3.47
N ARG A 107 -5.58 9.50 -3.79
CA ARG A 107 -4.34 9.66 -4.55
C ARG A 107 -3.65 10.96 -4.20
N PHE A 108 -2.36 11.03 -4.47
CA PHE A 108 -1.57 12.24 -4.20
C PHE A 108 -0.43 12.42 -5.20
N ALA A 109 0.10 13.64 -5.25
CA ALA A 109 1.31 13.98 -5.95
C ALA A 109 2.17 14.88 -5.07
N LEU A 110 3.43 14.50 -4.87
CA LEU A 110 4.38 15.17 -3.98
C LEU A 110 5.71 15.38 -4.70
N ASP A 111 6.27 16.59 -4.62
CA ASP A 111 7.64 16.86 -5.06
C ASP A 111 8.58 16.72 -3.85
N LEU A 112 9.53 15.80 -3.93
CA LEU A 112 10.43 15.48 -2.83
C LEU A 112 11.83 15.10 -3.34
N GLY A 113 12.87 15.76 -2.86
CA GLY A 113 14.25 15.43 -3.18
C GLY A 113 14.61 15.48 -4.67
N GLY A 114 13.87 16.26 -5.49
CA GLY A 114 14.04 16.33 -6.93
C GLY A 114 13.29 15.23 -7.70
N TRP A 115 12.43 14.48 -7.03
CA TRP A 115 11.54 13.46 -7.59
C TRP A 115 10.09 13.89 -7.51
N ARG A 116 9.27 13.38 -8.44
CA ARG A 116 7.82 13.40 -8.36
C ARG A 116 7.35 12.07 -7.79
N VAL A 117 6.77 12.07 -6.59
CA VAL A 117 6.18 10.88 -5.97
C VAL A 117 4.67 10.92 -6.20
N LEU A 118 4.15 9.90 -6.87
CA LEU A 118 2.73 9.76 -7.17
C LEU A 118 2.18 8.55 -6.40
N GLY A 119 1.16 8.76 -5.60
CA GLY A 119 0.37 7.68 -5.02
C GLY A 119 -0.98 7.58 -5.73
N MET A 120 -1.42 6.39 -6.13
CA MET A 120 -2.71 6.19 -6.77
C MET A 120 -3.45 4.97 -6.22
N ASN A 121 -4.77 5.01 -6.29
CA ASN A 121 -5.64 3.94 -5.86
C ASN A 121 -5.62 2.78 -6.87
N ALA A 122 -4.94 1.68 -6.52
CA ALA A 122 -4.84 0.49 -7.35
C ALA A 122 -6.19 -0.20 -7.54
N GLN A 123 -7.10 -0.09 -6.57
CA GLN A 123 -8.39 -0.78 -6.58
C GLN A 123 -9.38 -0.19 -7.62
N LEU A 124 -9.13 1.04 -8.10
CA LEU A 124 -9.89 1.62 -9.20
C LEU A 124 -9.52 1.03 -10.56
N LEU A 125 -8.34 0.43 -10.71
CA LEU A 125 -7.84 -0.04 -12.01
C LEU A 125 -8.61 -1.28 -12.49
N GLY A 126 -9.49 -1.10 -13.47
CA GLY A 126 -10.37 -2.14 -14.00
C GLY A 126 -11.68 -2.29 -13.22
N SER A 127 -11.98 -1.37 -12.33
CA SER A 127 -13.25 -1.37 -11.56
C SER A 127 -14.47 -1.04 -12.41
N GLY A 128 -14.29 -0.29 -13.49
CA GLY A 128 -15.38 0.23 -14.31
C GLY A 128 -16.13 1.39 -13.67
N LEU A 129 -15.70 1.88 -12.52
CA LEU A 129 -16.30 3.04 -11.85
C LEU A 129 -15.95 4.34 -12.59
N ALA A 130 -16.81 5.34 -12.49
CA ALA A 130 -16.57 6.66 -13.10
C ALA A 130 -15.28 7.32 -12.57
N GLU A 131 -14.95 7.08 -11.32
CA GLU A 131 -13.75 7.57 -10.62
C GLU A 131 -12.45 7.04 -11.23
N GLU A 132 -12.46 5.85 -11.87
CA GLU A 132 -11.31 5.31 -12.60
C GLU A 132 -10.89 6.27 -13.73
N SER A 133 -11.86 6.76 -14.51
CA SER A 133 -11.57 7.72 -15.58
C SER A 133 -11.00 9.04 -15.05
N GLY A 134 -11.46 9.49 -13.89
CA GLY A 134 -10.91 10.66 -13.20
C GLY A 134 -9.46 10.45 -12.75
N GLN A 135 -9.14 9.26 -12.23
CA GLN A 135 -7.77 8.89 -11.86
C GLN A 135 -6.86 8.77 -13.08
N ASP A 136 -7.35 8.15 -14.16
CA ASP A 136 -6.62 8.03 -15.43
C ASP A 136 -6.24 9.41 -15.99
N ALA A 137 -7.19 10.33 -16.06
CA ALA A 137 -6.93 11.69 -16.52
C ALA A 137 -5.98 12.47 -15.58
N TRP A 138 -6.04 12.22 -14.28
CA TRP A 138 -5.09 12.79 -13.32
C TRP A 138 -3.68 12.24 -13.56
N LEU A 139 -3.53 10.92 -13.70
CA LEU A 139 -2.24 10.29 -13.94
C LEU A 139 -1.61 10.81 -15.24
N ASP A 140 -2.37 10.88 -16.34
CA ASP A 140 -1.88 11.40 -17.64
C ASP A 140 -1.37 12.85 -17.50
N ARG A 141 -2.06 13.69 -16.71
CA ARG A 141 -1.57 15.06 -16.43
C ARG A 141 -0.27 15.08 -15.64
N GLU A 142 -0.16 14.23 -14.59
CA GLU A 142 1.05 14.16 -13.78
C GLU A 142 2.24 13.66 -14.57
N LEU A 143 2.06 12.59 -15.36
CA LEU A 143 3.11 12.03 -16.21
C LEU A 143 3.58 13.02 -17.29
N SER A 144 2.64 13.76 -17.92
CA SER A 144 2.97 14.73 -18.97
C SER A 144 3.69 15.98 -18.47
N ARG A 145 3.50 16.35 -17.20
CA ARG A 145 4.11 17.55 -16.61
C ARG A 145 5.45 17.28 -15.94
N ALA A 146 5.73 16.03 -15.60
CA ALA A 146 6.95 15.68 -14.89
C ALA A 146 8.17 15.77 -15.81
N SER A 147 9.13 16.60 -15.41
CA SER A 147 10.48 16.63 -16.00
C SER A 147 11.51 15.91 -15.11
N GLN A 148 11.18 15.67 -13.86
CA GLN A 148 11.98 14.95 -12.89
C GLN A 148 11.63 13.45 -12.89
N PRO A 149 12.49 12.58 -12.32
CA PRO A 149 12.19 11.17 -12.13
C PRO A 149 10.90 10.98 -11.32
N ILE A 150 10.14 9.95 -11.67
CA ILE A 150 8.89 9.60 -10.98
C ILE A 150 9.07 8.31 -10.19
N MET A 151 8.56 8.32 -8.95
CA MET A 151 8.25 7.14 -8.16
C MET A 151 6.74 7.00 -8.07
N LEU A 152 6.21 5.86 -8.51
CA LEU A 152 4.79 5.53 -8.39
C LEU A 152 4.58 4.62 -7.18
N VAL A 153 3.60 4.94 -6.34
CA VAL A 153 3.19 4.12 -5.20
C VAL A 153 1.78 3.59 -5.44
N LEU A 154 1.64 2.29 -5.34
CA LEU A 154 0.39 1.54 -5.49
C LEU A 154 0.21 0.62 -4.29
N HIS A 155 -1.03 0.22 -3.98
CA HIS A 155 -1.21 -0.85 -2.98
C HIS A 155 -0.84 -2.21 -3.58
N LYS A 156 -1.50 -2.64 -4.66
CA LYS A 156 -1.19 -3.91 -5.32
C LYS A 156 0.02 -3.81 -6.25
N PRO A 157 0.88 -4.82 -6.31
CA PRO A 157 1.95 -4.88 -7.31
C PRO A 157 1.39 -5.02 -8.74
N LEU A 158 2.18 -4.55 -9.70
CA LEU A 158 1.77 -4.63 -11.10
C LEU A 158 1.66 -6.10 -11.56
N PHE A 159 2.59 -6.94 -11.13
CA PHE A 159 2.68 -8.37 -11.48
C PHE A 159 3.47 -9.10 -10.39
N LEU A 160 3.42 -10.43 -10.41
CA LEU A 160 4.20 -11.26 -9.49
C LEU A 160 5.57 -11.59 -10.06
N GLN A 161 5.64 -12.18 -11.24
CA GLN A 161 6.88 -12.62 -11.88
C GLN A 161 7.21 -11.78 -13.11
N SER A 162 6.23 -11.51 -13.97
CA SER A 162 6.42 -10.90 -15.26
C SER A 162 5.24 -10.02 -15.68
N SER A 163 5.52 -8.96 -16.44
CA SER A 163 4.51 -8.02 -16.93
C SER A 163 3.54 -8.63 -17.95
N ASP A 164 3.89 -9.78 -18.53
CA ASP A 164 3.08 -10.51 -19.51
C ASP A 164 2.25 -11.67 -18.92
N GLU A 165 2.21 -11.82 -17.59
CA GLU A 165 1.30 -12.73 -16.91
C GLU A 165 -0.14 -12.53 -17.39
N THR A 166 -0.83 -13.61 -17.72
CA THR A 166 -2.22 -13.58 -18.20
C THR A 166 -3.22 -14.08 -17.17
N GLU A 167 -2.75 -14.71 -16.10
CA GLU A 167 -3.59 -15.18 -15.02
C GLU A 167 -4.11 -14.03 -14.18
N MET A 168 -5.41 -14.04 -13.89
CA MET A 168 -6.01 -13.10 -12.94
C MET A 168 -5.88 -13.66 -11.54
N THR A 169 -5.26 -12.87 -10.65
CA THR A 169 -5.08 -13.24 -9.24
C THR A 169 -5.47 -12.05 -8.36
N ALA A 170 -5.82 -12.34 -7.12
CA ALA A 170 -6.02 -11.27 -6.14
C ALA A 170 -4.70 -10.60 -5.69
N SER A 171 -3.56 -11.21 -6.02
CA SER A 171 -2.23 -10.81 -5.53
C SER A 171 -1.56 -9.70 -6.33
N SER A 172 -2.01 -9.42 -7.56
CA SER A 172 -1.46 -8.37 -8.42
C SER A 172 -2.54 -7.76 -9.30
N LEU A 173 -2.23 -6.65 -9.97
CA LEU A 173 -3.16 -6.04 -10.92
C LEU A 173 -3.56 -7.00 -12.03
N ASN A 174 -4.85 -7.00 -12.36
CA ASN A 174 -5.38 -7.77 -13.48
C ASN A 174 -4.67 -7.42 -14.80
N PRO A 175 -4.51 -8.38 -15.75
CA PRO A 175 -3.69 -8.21 -16.95
C PRO A 175 -4.05 -7.01 -17.81
N GLU A 176 -5.34 -6.74 -18.00
CA GLU A 176 -5.79 -5.64 -18.88
C GLU A 176 -5.47 -4.26 -18.28
N PRO A 177 -5.93 -3.89 -17.05
CA PRO A 177 -5.58 -2.59 -16.45
C PRO A 177 -4.08 -2.44 -16.21
N ARG A 178 -3.37 -3.52 -15.84
CA ARG A 178 -1.91 -3.53 -15.76
C ARG A 178 -1.26 -3.11 -17.08
N GLY A 179 -1.69 -3.72 -18.19
CA GLY A 179 -1.17 -3.40 -19.51
C GLY A 179 -1.41 -1.95 -19.92
N ARG A 180 -2.58 -1.37 -19.57
CA ARG A 180 -2.86 0.06 -19.78
C ARG A 180 -1.90 0.93 -18.98
N LEU A 181 -1.72 0.64 -17.69
CA LEU A 181 -0.83 1.39 -16.81
C LEU A 181 0.62 1.31 -17.29
N LEU A 182 1.15 0.12 -17.58
CA LEU A 182 2.52 -0.07 -18.04
C LEU A 182 2.81 0.72 -19.33
N ARG A 183 1.87 0.81 -20.26
CA ARG A 183 2.05 1.62 -21.49
C ARG A 183 2.23 3.11 -21.17
N ARG A 184 1.49 3.65 -20.18
CA ARG A 184 1.64 5.03 -19.70
C ARG A 184 2.99 5.25 -19.03
N LEU A 185 3.40 4.35 -18.16
CA LEU A 185 4.67 4.45 -17.41
C LEU A 185 5.88 4.39 -18.33
N ARG A 186 5.89 3.51 -19.36
CA ARG A 186 6.99 3.41 -20.34
C ARG A 186 7.21 4.69 -21.14
N GLY A 187 6.18 5.52 -21.32
CA GLY A 187 6.27 6.82 -22.00
C GLY A 187 6.63 7.99 -21.09
N SER A 188 6.97 7.73 -19.83
CA SER A 188 7.19 8.76 -18.80
C SER A 188 8.56 8.58 -18.14
N PRO A 189 9.04 9.57 -17.34
CA PRO A 189 10.28 9.44 -16.56
C PRO A 189 10.12 8.57 -15.30
N THR A 190 9.14 7.66 -15.25
CA THR A 190 8.96 6.73 -14.14
C THR A 190 10.12 5.74 -14.05
N GLN A 191 10.72 5.63 -12.87
CA GLN A 191 11.87 4.76 -12.63
C GLN A 191 11.58 3.69 -11.57
N VAL A 192 10.73 4.01 -10.59
CA VAL A 192 10.46 3.14 -9.44
C VAL A 192 8.95 2.98 -9.25
N VAL A 193 8.53 1.76 -8.98
CA VAL A 193 7.17 1.42 -8.53
C VAL A 193 7.27 0.75 -7.17
N VAL A 194 6.61 1.31 -6.17
CA VAL A 194 6.52 0.75 -4.81
C VAL A 194 5.12 0.21 -4.59
N SER A 195 5.00 -0.98 -4.03
CA SER A 195 3.70 -1.59 -3.68
C SER A 195 3.75 -2.34 -2.35
N GLY A 196 2.60 -2.54 -1.73
CA GLY A 196 2.38 -3.34 -0.54
C GLY A 196 1.68 -4.66 -0.84
N HIS A 197 0.61 -4.97 -0.09
CA HIS A 197 -0.36 -6.04 -0.32
C HIS A 197 0.17 -7.47 -0.07
N LEU A 198 1.38 -7.77 -0.49
CA LEU A 198 1.92 -9.14 -0.42
C LEU A 198 2.58 -9.47 0.92
N HIS A 199 2.68 -8.51 1.83
CA HIS A 199 3.30 -8.67 3.15
C HIS A 199 4.70 -9.32 3.11
N CYS A 200 5.47 -8.96 2.09
CA CYS A 200 6.84 -9.40 1.90
C CYS A 200 7.66 -8.30 1.22
N HIS A 201 8.97 -8.40 1.34
CA HIS A 201 9.89 -7.49 0.66
C HIS A 201 10.48 -8.13 -0.59
N ARG A 202 10.52 -7.36 -1.67
CA ARG A 202 11.24 -7.68 -2.89
C ARG A 202 11.72 -6.40 -3.56
N ASP A 203 12.89 -6.45 -4.19
CA ASP A 203 13.45 -5.32 -4.94
C ASP A 203 14.10 -5.85 -6.22
N VAL A 204 13.46 -5.63 -7.34
CA VAL A 204 13.88 -6.15 -8.64
C VAL A 204 13.68 -5.15 -9.75
N VAL A 205 14.51 -5.25 -10.80
CA VAL A 205 14.30 -4.50 -12.04
C VAL A 205 13.69 -5.41 -13.08
N ARG A 206 12.55 -5.00 -13.65
CA ARG A 206 11.85 -5.69 -14.73
C ARG A 206 11.34 -4.65 -15.73
N ASP A 207 11.47 -4.91 -17.02
CA ASP A 207 11.01 -4.04 -18.10
C ASP A 207 11.49 -2.58 -17.99
N GLY A 208 12.69 -2.37 -17.44
CA GLY A 208 13.29 -1.05 -17.26
C GLY A 208 12.76 -0.26 -16.06
N LEU A 209 11.86 -0.83 -15.25
CA LEU A 209 11.36 -0.26 -14.00
C LEU A 209 11.88 -1.05 -12.80
N ARG A 210 12.22 -0.35 -11.71
CA ARG A 210 12.50 -0.96 -10.42
C ARG A 210 11.19 -1.17 -9.69
N HIS A 211 10.90 -2.41 -9.31
CA HIS A 211 9.72 -2.81 -8.55
C HIS A 211 10.12 -3.17 -7.14
N VAL A 212 9.59 -2.42 -6.17
CA VAL A 212 9.88 -2.63 -4.75
C VAL A 212 8.59 -3.00 -4.04
N TRP A 213 8.55 -4.17 -3.41
CA TRP A 213 7.46 -4.55 -2.52
C TRP A 213 7.81 -4.15 -1.09
N ALA A 214 6.96 -3.36 -0.48
CA ALA A 214 7.10 -2.93 0.90
C ALA A 214 6.61 -4.06 1.83
N PRO A 215 7.39 -4.41 2.86
CA PRO A 215 6.92 -5.35 3.87
C PRO A 215 5.78 -4.75 4.67
N SER A 216 4.89 -5.58 5.18
CA SER A 216 3.86 -5.16 6.13
C SER A 216 4.47 -4.83 7.49
N THR A 217 3.83 -3.90 8.22
CA THR A 217 4.15 -3.67 9.63
C THR A 217 3.32 -4.55 10.57
N ALA A 218 2.25 -5.19 10.07
CA ALA A 218 1.34 -5.99 10.87
C ALA A 218 1.77 -7.45 10.99
N PHE A 219 1.81 -8.16 9.87
CA PHE A 219 2.09 -9.60 9.81
C PHE A 219 2.74 -9.98 8.48
N ARG A 220 3.22 -11.20 8.39
CA ARG A 220 3.77 -11.80 7.18
C ARG A 220 2.87 -12.92 6.67
N LEU A 221 2.92 -13.15 5.36
CA LEU A 221 2.30 -14.30 4.73
C LEU A 221 3.36 -15.35 4.41
N HIS A 222 3.09 -16.61 4.72
CA HIS A 222 3.97 -17.73 4.36
C HIS A 222 3.82 -18.19 2.90
N ALA A 223 2.81 -17.71 2.19
CA ALA A 223 2.65 -18.07 0.80
C ALA A 223 3.86 -17.55 0.01
N HIS A 224 4.63 -18.47 -0.54
CA HIS A 224 5.74 -18.16 -1.44
C HIS A 224 5.18 -17.56 -2.73
N VAL A 225 5.02 -16.25 -2.72
CA VAL A 225 4.58 -15.50 -3.91
C VAL A 225 5.71 -15.46 -4.95
N ASP A 226 6.95 -15.42 -4.46
CA ASP A 226 8.16 -15.42 -5.27
C ASP A 226 9.35 -15.94 -4.45
N ALA A 227 10.26 -16.69 -5.09
CA ALA A 227 11.48 -17.19 -4.47
C ALA A 227 12.44 -16.06 -4.05
N ASP A 228 12.36 -14.90 -4.71
CA ASP A 228 13.18 -13.72 -4.43
C ASP A 228 12.56 -12.78 -3.37
N ALA A 229 11.38 -13.11 -2.83
CA ALA A 229 10.70 -12.31 -1.84
C ALA A 229 11.00 -12.77 -0.41
N ALA A 230 11.29 -11.82 0.48
CA ALA A 230 11.54 -12.08 1.89
C ALA A 230 10.26 -11.85 2.73
N ALA A 231 9.78 -12.88 3.41
CA ALA A 231 8.64 -12.81 4.33
C ALA A 231 9.06 -12.19 5.66
N ILE A 232 9.09 -10.85 5.71
CA ILE A 232 9.52 -10.05 6.86
C ILE A 232 8.48 -8.99 7.20
N VAL A 233 8.52 -8.47 8.42
CA VAL A 233 7.84 -7.25 8.83
C VAL A 233 8.83 -6.09 8.91
N GLY A 234 8.39 -4.87 8.61
CA GLY A 234 9.27 -3.70 8.62
C GLY A 234 8.71 -2.52 7.85
N ILE A 235 9.56 -1.55 7.57
CA ILE A 235 9.25 -0.36 6.77
C ILE A 235 10.32 -0.17 5.70
N LEU A 236 10.03 0.66 4.68
CA LEU A 236 11.08 1.11 3.74
C LEU A 236 11.55 2.52 4.11
N SER A 237 12.86 2.71 4.12
CA SER A 237 13.48 4.03 4.07
C SER A 237 13.88 4.32 2.63
N VAL A 238 13.43 5.44 2.10
CA VAL A 238 13.70 5.87 0.74
C VAL A 238 14.41 7.21 0.78
N GLU A 239 15.65 7.26 0.32
CA GLU A 239 16.40 8.49 0.12
C GLU A 239 16.36 8.89 -1.35
N LEU A 240 15.90 10.12 -1.60
CA LEU A 240 15.72 10.69 -2.95
C LEU A 240 16.67 11.85 -3.16
N ASP A 241 17.41 11.83 -4.24
CA ASP A 241 18.22 12.95 -4.71
C ASP A 241 18.45 12.90 -6.24
N GLN A 242 19.29 13.77 -6.76
CA GLN A 242 19.62 13.82 -8.19
C GLN A 242 20.38 12.57 -8.69
N GLY A 243 20.97 11.80 -7.77
CA GLY A 243 21.70 10.55 -8.08
C GLY A 243 20.79 9.34 -8.19
N GLY A 244 19.55 9.43 -7.70
CA GLY A 244 18.61 8.33 -7.76
C GLY A 244 17.74 8.14 -6.51
N ALA A 245 17.10 6.98 -6.43
CA ALA A 245 16.32 6.52 -5.29
C ALA A 245 17.04 5.34 -4.61
N ARG A 246 17.51 5.56 -3.38
CA ARG A 246 18.05 4.52 -2.54
C ARG A 246 16.93 4.00 -1.64
N VAL A 247 16.64 2.71 -1.71
CA VAL A 247 15.60 2.05 -0.93
C VAL A 247 16.25 1.03 -0.02
N GLU A 248 15.93 1.07 1.26
CA GLU A 248 16.41 0.13 2.27
C GLU A 248 15.25 -0.35 3.13
N VAL A 249 15.24 -1.64 3.47
CA VAL A 249 14.34 -2.17 4.49
C VAL A 249 14.91 -1.83 5.86
N ILE A 250 14.06 -1.26 6.70
CA ILE A 250 14.38 -1.02 8.10
C ILE A 250 13.66 -2.06 8.95
N ASP A 251 14.46 -2.88 9.63
CA ASP A 251 13.97 -3.71 10.72
C ASP A 251 13.65 -2.81 11.92
N VAL A 252 12.38 -2.65 12.23
CA VAL A 252 11.94 -1.84 13.36
C VAL A 252 12.05 -2.68 14.64
N PRO A 253 12.90 -2.29 15.60
CA PRO A 253 13.10 -3.09 16.81
C PRO A 253 11.82 -3.39 17.56
N GLY A 254 11.58 -4.67 17.80
CA GLY A 254 10.46 -5.18 18.58
C GLY A 254 9.15 -5.34 17.81
N LEU A 255 9.13 -5.20 16.48
CA LEU A 255 7.99 -5.69 15.70
C LEU A 255 7.87 -7.21 15.88
N VAL A 256 6.65 -7.64 16.12
CA VAL A 256 6.32 -9.07 16.18
C VAL A 256 5.97 -9.53 14.76
N PRO A 257 6.72 -10.48 14.18
CA PRO A 257 6.44 -10.98 12.84
C PRO A 257 5.31 -12.02 12.89
N TYR A 258 4.09 -11.57 13.21
CA TYR A 258 2.93 -12.46 13.27
C TYR A 258 2.80 -13.27 12.00
N ASP A 259 2.43 -14.53 12.16
CA ASP A 259 1.98 -15.40 11.08
C ASP A 259 0.46 -15.35 11.00
N LEU A 260 -0.06 -15.00 9.82
CA LEU A 260 -1.51 -14.86 9.65
C LEU A 260 -2.25 -16.17 9.86
N ALA A 261 -1.69 -17.29 9.41
CA ALA A 261 -2.34 -18.60 9.57
C ALA A 261 -2.39 -19.04 11.03
N GLU A 262 -1.28 -18.84 11.76
CA GLU A 262 -1.22 -19.11 13.20
C GLU A 262 -2.19 -18.22 13.98
N LEU A 263 -2.19 -16.91 13.68
CA LEU A 263 -3.07 -15.94 14.33
C LEU A 263 -4.54 -16.31 14.15
N LYS A 264 -4.95 -16.71 12.94
CA LYS A 264 -6.31 -17.16 12.64
C LYS A 264 -6.61 -18.60 13.10
N GLY A 265 -5.68 -19.27 13.80
CA GLY A 265 -5.83 -20.64 14.25
C GLY A 265 -5.89 -21.66 13.12
N HIS A 266 -4.97 -21.57 12.17
CA HIS A 266 -4.84 -22.47 11.03
C HIS A 266 -6.16 -22.68 10.25
N GLY A 267 -6.86 -21.57 10.00
CA GLY A 267 -8.10 -21.56 9.20
C GLY A 267 -9.38 -21.72 10.01
N ARG A 268 -9.34 -21.76 11.35
CA ARG A 268 -10.52 -21.68 12.19
C ARG A 268 -11.38 -20.44 11.87
N TYR A 269 -10.72 -19.33 11.57
CA TYR A 269 -11.35 -18.10 11.10
C TYR A 269 -10.87 -17.78 9.69
N ARG A 270 -11.80 -17.53 8.78
CA ARG A 270 -11.44 -17.18 7.40
C ARG A 270 -10.77 -15.81 7.32
N TYR A 271 -11.33 -14.83 8.02
CA TYR A 271 -10.82 -13.46 8.03
C TYR A 271 -10.51 -12.99 9.46
N LEU A 272 -9.64 -11.99 9.58
CA LEU A 272 -9.32 -11.36 10.89
C LEU A 272 -10.56 -10.74 11.53
N ARG A 273 -11.45 -10.15 10.74
CA ARG A 273 -12.71 -9.55 11.21
C ARG A 273 -13.69 -10.52 11.82
N ASP A 274 -13.55 -11.81 11.53
CA ASP A 274 -14.41 -12.88 12.06
C ASP A 274 -13.93 -13.41 13.42
N MET A 275 -12.73 -12.99 13.83
CA MET A 275 -12.17 -13.38 15.13
C MET A 275 -12.87 -12.66 16.29
N PRO A 276 -12.78 -13.21 17.52
CA PRO A 276 -13.26 -12.50 18.72
C PRO A 276 -12.63 -11.11 18.83
N ALA A 277 -13.43 -10.12 19.17
CA ALA A 277 -12.96 -8.76 19.38
C ALA A 277 -11.88 -8.69 20.47
N CYS A 278 -10.81 -7.96 20.17
CA CYS A 278 -9.68 -7.71 21.06
C CYS A 278 -9.26 -6.24 20.87
N PRO A 279 -10.01 -5.26 21.42
CA PRO A 279 -9.73 -3.85 21.19
C PRO A 279 -8.31 -3.47 21.59
N PRO A 280 -7.67 -2.53 20.87
CA PRO A 280 -6.36 -2.03 21.27
C PRO A 280 -6.42 -1.33 22.62
N PRO A 281 -5.34 -1.35 23.42
CA PRO A 281 -5.26 -0.55 24.62
C PRO A 281 -5.33 0.93 24.26
N MET A 282 -6.27 1.67 24.87
CA MET A 282 -6.43 3.11 24.66
C MET A 282 -5.36 3.92 25.42
#